data_36cff9d58b3c3124b50e97a05d84b093
#
_entry.id   36cff9d58b3c3124b50e97a05d84b093
#
_cell.length_a   1.000
_cell.length_b   1.000
_cell.length_c   1.000
_cell.angle_alpha   90.00
_cell.angle_beta   90.00
_cell.angle_gamma   90.00
#
_symmetry.space_group_name_H-M   'P 1'
#
loop_
_entity.id
_entity.type
_entity.pdbx_description
1 polymer ?
#
loop_
_entity_poly.entity_id
_entity_poly.type
_entity_poly.pdbx_seq_one_letter_code
_entity_poly.pdbx_strand_id
1 'polypeptide(L)'
;DKDGVLAGTKLQGKEAAGGMRFAPVTLKPQETVTYLVLAGVSGEKQNIEKMTSAYRTKKQIEKAFEAAKKHWTDKVNVDFSTGDTNIDNYLKWICFQPVLRRIYGCSFLPYHDYGKGGRGWRDLWQDCLALLIMEPSVVRQMIVDNYGGVRMDGTNATIIGSRQGEFIADRNNITRVWMDHAFWPFVTTKLYLDQTGDLDILLEKVTYFKDLQTKRGTAHDNNWDHAYGNKQRTAGGNIYFGTILEHILLQNLCAFYDVGEHN
;
A
#
# COMPACT_ATOMS: atom_id res chain seq x y z
N ASP A 1 40.96 11.59 14.44
CA ASP A 1 40.24 11.16 13.26
C ASP A 1 40.42 9.66 13.11
N LYS A 2 39.32 8.90 13.21
CA LYS A 2 39.35 7.46 12.89
C LYS A 2 39.28 7.33 11.38
N ASP A 3 40.10 6.46 10.82
CA ASP A 3 40.05 6.13 9.41
C ASP A 3 38.64 5.60 9.08
N GLY A 4 37.94 6.33 8.24
CA GLY A 4 36.62 5.92 7.75
C GLY A 4 36.74 4.78 6.75
N VAL A 5 35.65 4.08 6.54
CA VAL A 5 35.57 3.06 5.49
C VAL A 5 35.64 3.76 4.13
N LEU A 6 36.50 3.27 3.24
CA LEU A 6 36.70 3.84 1.92
C LEU A 6 35.41 3.76 1.09
N ALA A 7 35.17 4.76 0.27
CA ALA A 7 34.05 4.77 -0.66
C ALA A 7 34.05 3.52 -1.55
N GLY A 8 32.90 2.86 -1.70
CA GLY A 8 32.76 1.65 -2.49
C GLY A 8 33.06 0.34 -1.74
N THR A 9 33.42 0.37 -0.46
CA THR A 9 33.56 -0.83 0.36
C THR A 9 32.19 -1.50 0.51
N LYS A 10 32.12 -2.79 0.20
CA LYS A 10 30.89 -3.58 0.38
C LYS A 10 30.82 -4.09 1.81
N LEU A 11 29.78 -3.67 2.53
CA LEU A 11 29.52 -4.05 3.93
C LEU A 11 28.20 -4.84 4.02
N GLN A 12 28.12 -5.94 3.32
CA GLN A 12 26.92 -6.77 3.32
C GLN A 12 26.64 -7.35 4.72
N GLY A 13 25.42 -7.19 5.22
CA GLY A 13 24.99 -7.73 6.51
C GLY A 13 25.54 -6.99 7.73
N LYS A 14 26.07 -5.78 7.56
CA LYS A 14 26.57 -4.92 8.65
C LYS A 14 25.85 -3.58 8.64
N GLU A 15 25.68 -3.00 9.82
CA GLU A 15 25.23 -1.62 9.93
C GLU A 15 26.24 -0.67 9.32
N ALA A 16 25.76 0.31 8.57
CA ALA A 16 26.58 1.36 7.99
C ALA A 16 26.23 2.71 8.67
N ALA A 17 27.25 3.39 9.17
CA ALA A 17 27.12 4.75 9.67
C ALA A 17 27.91 5.70 8.75
N GLY A 18 27.27 6.80 8.35
CA GLY A 18 27.91 7.85 7.56
C GLY A 18 28.13 9.11 8.40
N GLY A 19 29.31 9.68 8.30
CA GLY A 19 29.62 10.98 8.92
C GLY A 19 29.93 12.02 7.84
N MET A 20 29.42 13.25 7.99
CA MET A 20 29.74 14.37 7.11
C MET A 20 30.48 15.43 7.91
N ARG A 21 31.60 15.91 7.35
CA ARG A 21 32.36 17.02 7.93
C ARG A 21 32.39 18.16 6.92
N PHE A 22 31.88 19.32 7.33
CA PHE A 22 31.98 20.53 6.54
C PHE A 22 33.28 21.27 6.83
N ALA A 23 33.80 21.98 5.84
CA ALA A 23 34.97 22.80 6.03
C ALA A 23 34.71 23.90 7.09
N PRO A 24 35.71 24.24 7.93
CA PRO A 24 35.58 25.33 8.86
C PRO A 24 35.30 26.66 8.13
N VAL A 25 34.36 27.43 8.66
CA VAL A 25 33.98 28.75 8.12
C VAL A 25 34.05 29.77 9.25
N THR A 26 34.62 30.90 8.97
CA THR A 26 34.60 32.06 9.89
C THR A 26 33.45 32.96 9.48
N LEU A 27 32.47 33.15 10.36
CA LEU A 27 31.31 34.01 10.12
C LEU A 27 31.55 35.39 10.70
N LYS A 28 31.21 36.41 9.94
CA LYS A 28 31.11 37.78 10.43
C LYS A 28 29.78 37.98 11.17
N PRO A 29 29.64 39.05 11.97
CA PRO A 29 28.38 39.37 12.60
C PRO A 29 27.25 39.42 11.57
N GLN A 30 26.12 38.71 11.85
CA GLN A 30 24.94 38.57 10.98
C GLN A 30 25.15 37.74 9.68
N GLU A 31 26.32 37.20 9.46
CA GLU A 31 26.56 36.28 8.33
C GLU A 31 26.00 34.90 8.63
N THR A 32 25.40 34.27 7.63
CA THR A 32 24.85 32.93 7.72
C THR A 32 25.43 32.05 6.62
N VAL A 33 25.87 30.85 6.97
CA VAL A 33 26.20 29.82 6.00
C VAL A 33 25.12 28.71 6.03
N THR A 34 24.76 28.23 4.87
CA THR A 34 23.79 27.15 4.73
C THR A 34 24.47 25.94 4.10
N TYR A 35 24.35 24.78 4.75
CA TYR A 35 24.79 23.51 4.22
C TYR A 35 23.56 22.68 3.78
N LEU A 36 23.67 22.02 2.64
CA LEU A 36 22.62 21.18 2.09
C LEU A 36 23.08 19.72 2.15
N VAL A 37 22.27 18.91 2.79
CA VAL A 37 22.49 17.47 2.86
C VAL A 37 21.32 16.79 2.17
N LEU A 38 21.62 16.01 1.14
CA LEU A 38 20.62 15.22 0.42
C LEU A 38 20.76 13.76 0.83
N ALA A 39 19.67 13.17 1.32
CA ALA A 39 19.58 11.76 1.62
C ALA A 39 18.47 11.13 0.78
N GLY A 40 18.73 9.99 0.18
CA GLY A 40 17.76 9.30 -0.65
C GLY A 40 18.22 7.90 -1.02
N VAL A 41 17.31 7.12 -1.56
CA VAL A 41 17.55 5.76 -2.05
C VAL A 41 17.00 5.64 -3.46
N SER A 42 17.78 5.07 -4.36
CA SER A 42 17.34 4.72 -5.72
C SER A 42 18.07 3.47 -6.20
N GLY A 43 17.36 2.60 -6.93
CA GLY A 43 17.96 1.47 -7.64
C GLY A 43 18.73 1.87 -8.89
N GLU A 44 18.57 3.10 -9.37
CA GLU A 44 19.15 3.56 -10.64
C GLU A 44 20.04 4.79 -10.43
N LYS A 45 21.28 4.70 -10.91
CA LYS A 45 22.27 5.79 -10.80
C LYS A 45 21.80 7.08 -11.47
N GLN A 46 21.14 6.99 -12.63
CA GLN A 46 20.65 8.16 -13.35
C GLN A 46 19.63 8.97 -12.53
N ASN A 47 18.78 8.30 -11.75
CA ASN A 47 17.83 8.96 -10.87
C ASN A 47 18.55 9.71 -9.75
N ILE A 48 19.62 9.15 -9.20
CA ILE A 48 20.44 9.83 -8.17
C ILE A 48 21.06 11.10 -8.74
N GLU A 49 21.64 11.04 -9.93
CA GLU A 49 22.26 12.20 -10.60
C GLU A 49 21.24 13.29 -10.93
N LYS A 50 20.07 12.90 -11.42
CA LYS A 50 18.94 13.81 -11.69
C LYS A 50 18.46 14.52 -10.42
N MET A 51 18.23 13.78 -9.34
CA MET A 51 17.76 14.33 -8.08
C MET A 51 18.81 15.23 -7.42
N THR A 52 20.05 14.82 -7.37
CA THR A 52 21.13 15.67 -6.82
C THR A 52 21.32 16.94 -7.62
N SER A 53 21.12 16.91 -8.93
CA SER A 53 21.17 18.10 -9.78
C SER A 53 19.99 19.07 -9.54
N ALA A 54 18.82 18.53 -9.22
CA ALA A 54 17.61 19.30 -8.97
C ALA A 54 17.61 20.06 -7.62
N TYR A 55 18.45 19.64 -6.65
CA TYR A 55 18.44 20.17 -5.28
C TYR A 55 19.80 20.74 -4.84
N ARG A 56 20.52 21.41 -5.73
CA ARG A 56 21.86 21.93 -5.45
C ARG A 56 21.89 23.28 -4.72
N THR A 57 20.82 24.05 -4.81
CA THR A 57 20.78 25.39 -4.25
C THR A 57 19.65 25.56 -3.25
N LYS A 58 19.83 26.46 -2.28
CA LYS A 58 18.79 26.80 -1.30
C LYS A 58 17.47 27.16 -1.98
N LYS A 59 17.50 27.97 -3.04
CA LYS A 59 16.30 28.37 -3.80
C LYS A 59 15.56 27.17 -4.42
N GLN A 60 16.30 26.19 -4.95
CA GLN A 60 15.68 24.97 -5.50
C GLN A 60 15.00 24.14 -4.41
N ILE A 61 15.64 24.04 -3.24
CA ILE A 61 15.07 23.30 -2.10
C ILE A 61 13.84 24.00 -1.55
N GLU A 62 13.87 25.31 -1.38
CA GLU A 62 12.71 26.10 -0.94
C GLU A 62 11.53 25.93 -1.90
N LYS A 63 11.78 26.02 -3.22
CA LYS A 63 10.74 25.76 -4.24
C LYS A 63 10.18 24.33 -4.15
N ALA A 64 11.04 23.34 -3.98
CA ALA A 64 10.62 21.94 -3.86
C ALA A 64 9.82 21.70 -2.57
N PHE A 65 10.20 22.36 -1.47
CA PHE A 65 9.48 22.28 -0.21
C PHE A 65 8.07 22.87 -0.29
N GLU A 66 7.93 24.04 -0.91
CA GLU A 66 6.60 24.64 -1.13
C GLU A 66 5.74 23.79 -2.08
N ALA A 67 6.34 23.22 -3.12
CA ALA A 67 5.65 22.30 -4.02
C ALA A 67 5.20 21.03 -3.30
N ALA A 68 6.02 20.47 -2.41
CA ALA A 68 5.67 19.33 -1.60
C ALA A 68 4.52 19.63 -0.63
N LYS A 69 4.59 20.79 0.07
CA LYS A 69 3.49 21.24 0.93
C LYS A 69 2.17 21.33 0.15
N LYS A 70 2.21 22.00 -0.99
CA LYS A 70 1.02 22.12 -1.84
C LYS A 70 0.49 20.75 -2.27
N HIS A 71 1.38 19.86 -2.73
CA HIS A 71 0.98 18.51 -3.15
C HIS A 71 0.22 17.77 -2.06
N TRP A 72 0.73 17.80 -0.82
CA TRP A 72 0.09 17.09 0.28
C TRP A 72 -1.20 17.79 0.76
N THR A 73 -1.26 19.11 0.72
CA THR A 73 -2.50 19.85 1.00
C THR A 73 -3.59 19.54 -0.02
N ASP A 74 -3.22 19.46 -1.31
CA ASP A 74 -4.17 19.10 -2.38
C ASP A 74 -4.65 17.64 -2.26
N LYS A 75 -3.82 16.74 -1.71
CA LYS A 75 -4.18 15.33 -1.49
C LYS A 75 -5.12 15.13 -0.31
N VAL A 76 -4.89 15.85 0.77
CA VAL A 76 -5.78 15.85 1.95
C VAL A 76 -6.74 17.04 1.80
N ASN A 77 -7.70 16.89 0.90
CA ASN A 77 -8.64 17.92 0.48
C ASN A 77 -9.88 18.05 1.39
N VAL A 78 -9.74 17.73 2.65
CA VAL A 78 -10.78 17.86 3.68
C VAL A 78 -10.33 18.83 4.75
N ASP A 79 -11.25 19.65 5.23
CA ASP A 79 -11.03 20.58 6.32
C ASP A 79 -11.89 20.22 7.53
N PHE A 80 -11.31 20.38 8.71
CA PHE A 80 -11.98 20.16 9.98
C PHE A 80 -12.07 21.48 10.74
N SER A 81 -13.19 21.69 11.42
CA SER A 81 -13.44 22.85 12.27
C SER A 81 -14.17 22.42 13.53
N THR A 82 -13.42 21.87 14.47
CA THR A 82 -13.96 21.39 15.76
C THR A 82 -13.95 22.46 16.84
N GLY A 83 -13.28 23.61 16.59
CA GLY A 83 -13.01 24.64 17.59
C GLY A 83 -11.69 24.45 18.32
N ASP A 84 -11.00 23.34 18.13
CA ASP A 84 -9.64 23.07 18.63
C ASP A 84 -8.68 22.79 17.45
N THR A 85 -7.75 23.69 17.22
CA THR A 85 -6.77 23.59 16.14
C THR A 85 -5.89 22.33 16.22
N ASN A 86 -5.62 21.82 17.43
CA ASN A 86 -4.83 20.59 17.58
C ASN A 86 -5.63 19.37 17.12
N ILE A 87 -6.91 19.32 17.43
CA ILE A 87 -7.81 18.26 16.98
C ILE A 87 -7.95 18.34 15.46
N ASP A 88 -8.16 19.52 14.89
CA ASP A 88 -8.28 19.72 13.45
C ASP A 88 -7.02 19.23 12.71
N ASN A 89 -5.85 19.59 13.19
CA ASN A 89 -4.57 19.14 12.63
C ASN A 89 -4.37 17.63 12.77
N TYR A 90 -4.79 17.05 13.91
CA TYR A 90 -4.72 15.62 14.14
C TYR A 90 -5.63 14.83 13.18
N LEU A 91 -6.84 15.31 12.94
CA LEU A 91 -7.77 14.71 11.98
C LEU A 91 -7.22 14.77 10.55
N LYS A 92 -6.59 15.88 10.15
CA LYS A 92 -5.86 15.97 8.87
C LYS A 92 -4.72 14.95 8.79
N TRP A 93 -3.98 14.75 9.87
CA TRP A 93 -2.94 13.72 9.93
C TRP A 93 -3.52 12.30 9.76
N ILE A 94 -4.66 12.01 10.36
CA ILE A 94 -5.35 10.72 10.17
C ILE A 94 -5.72 10.52 8.71
N CYS A 95 -6.29 11.54 8.04
CA CYS A 95 -6.64 11.47 6.63
C CYS A 95 -5.42 11.31 5.70
N PHE A 96 -4.26 11.78 6.11
CA PHE A 96 -3.02 11.64 5.37
C PHE A 96 -2.47 10.21 5.37
N GLN A 97 -2.69 9.43 6.44
CA GLN A 97 -2.14 8.08 6.59
C GLN A 97 -2.53 7.11 5.46
N PRO A 98 -3.81 6.99 5.04
CA PRO A 98 -4.19 6.09 3.95
C PRO A 98 -3.54 6.44 2.62
N VAL A 99 -3.30 7.72 2.35
CA VAL A 99 -2.59 8.17 1.14
C VAL A 99 -1.15 7.66 1.16
N LEU A 100 -0.46 7.77 2.30
CA LEU A 100 0.89 7.23 2.46
C LEU A 100 0.94 5.72 2.32
N ARG A 101 0.00 4.99 2.95
CA ARG A 101 -0.06 3.54 2.89
C ARG A 101 -0.31 3.05 1.47
N ARG A 102 -1.10 3.76 0.69
CA ARG A 102 -1.28 3.44 -0.73
C ARG A 102 0.03 3.55 -1.51
N ILE A 103 0.88 4.51 -1.20
CA ILE A 103 2.16 4.74 -1.89
C ILE A 103 3.22 3.73 -1.43
N TYR A 104 3.35 3.53 -0.12
CA TYR A 104 4.47 2.80 0.49
C TYR A 104 4.11 1.39 0.98
N GLY A 105 2.87 0.97 0.87
CA GLY A 105 2.37 -0.30 1.37
C GLY A 105 1.81 -0.21 2.79
N CYS A 106 1.30 -1.34 3.27
CA CYS A 106 0.67 -1.44 4.58
C CYS A 106 1.69 -1.27 5.72
N SER A 107 1.34 -0.47 6.71
CA SER A 107 2.20 -0.23 7.87
C SER A 107 2.37 -1.44 8.80
N PHE A 108 1.44 -2.39 8.79
CA PHE A 108 1.47 -3.58 9.64
C PHE A 108 2.25 -4.74 9.04
N LEU A 109 2.52 -4.70 7.74
CA LEU A 109 3.27 -5.70 7.03
C LEU A 109 4.41 -5.03 6.26
N PRO A 110 5.39 -4.46 6.96
CA PRO A 110 6.50 -3.81 6.32
C PRO A 110 7.25 -4.82 5.45
N TYR A 111 7.70 -4.37 4.32
CA TYR A 111 8.34 -5.20 3.30
C TYR A 111 9.48 -6.06 3.86
N HIS A 112 10.30 -5.48 4.70
CA HIS A 112 11.50 -6.13 5.22
C HIS A 112 11.22 -7.20 6.27
N ASP A 113 10.14 -7.12 7.04
CA ASP A 113 9.88 -8.04 8.16
C ASP A 113 9.63 -9.48 7.71
N TYR A 114 8.98 -9.63 6.56
CA TYR A 114 8.61 -10.95 6.05
C TYR A 114 9.22 -11.25 4.69
N GLY A 115 9.99 -10.33 4.12
CA GLY A 115 10.64 -10.49 2.83
C GLY A 115 9.69 -10.57 1.63
N LYS A 116 8.39 -10.41 1.83
CA LYS A 116 7.37 -10.55 0.79
C LYS A 116 6.67 -9.24 0.44
N GLY A 117 6.65 -8.27 1.35
CA GLY A 117 5.98 -7.00 1.12
C GLY A 117 4.47 -7.13 0.93
N GLY A 118 3.87 -6.09 0.39
CA GLY A 118 2.45 -6.06 0.09
C GLY A 118 1.61 -5.43 1.19
N ARG A 119 0.29 -5.57 1.06
CA ARG A 119 -0.71 -5.03 1.98
C ARG A 119 -1.53 -6.15 2.56
N GLY A 120 -1.90 -6.06 3.82
CA GLY A 120 -2.90 -6.93 4.40
C GLY A 120 -4.25 -6.74 3.71
N TRP A 121 -5.00 -7.80 3.54
CA TRP A 121 -6.35 -7.74 2.94
C TRP A 121 -7.24 -6.74 3.66
N ARG A 122 -7.41 -6.93 4.96
CA ARG A 122 -8.18 -6.02 5.83
C ARG A 122 -7.72 -4.58 5.71
N ASP A 123 -6.42 -4.37 5.82
CA ASP A 123 -5.82 -3.04 5.88
C ASP A 123 -6.08 -2.23 4.63
N LEU A 124 -6.06 -2.86 3.46
CA LEU A 124 -6.36 -2.19 2.20
C LEU A 124 -7.80 -1.68 2.16
N TRP A 125 -8.76 -2.51 2.54
CA TRP A 125 -10.17 -2.12 2.53
C TRP A 125 -10.47 -1.02 3.53
N GLN A 126 -9.85 -1.05 4.71
CA GLN A 126 -9.96 0.01 5.70
C GLN A 126 -9.32 1.32 5.21
N ASP A 127 -8.19 1.26 4.55
CA ASP A 127 -7.56 2.43 3.95
C ASP A 127 -8.44 3.07 2.86
N CYS A 128 -9.21 2.26 2.11
CA CYS A 128 -10.19 2.77 1.16
C CYS A 128 -11.25 3.65 1.81
N LEU A 129 -11.67 3.35 3.05
CA LEU A 129 -12.71 4.13 3.74
C LEU A 129 -12.31 5.60 3.90
N ALA A 130 -11.08 5.87 4.28
CA ALA A 130 -10.61 7.25 4.41
C ALA A 130 -10.45 7.95 3.04
N LEU A 131 -10.20 7.20 1.97
CA LEU A 131 -10.09 7.74 0.61
C LEU A 131 -11.43 8.00 -0.06
N LEU A 132 -12.54 7.44 0.45
CA LEU A 132 -13.88 7.60 -0.15
C LEU A 132 -14.27 9.06 -0.35
N ILE A 133 -13.95 9.93 0.60
CA ILE A 133 -14.26 11.36 0.53
C ILE A 133 -13.24 12.10 -0.34
N MET A 134 -11.96 11.77 -0.20
CA MET A 134 -10.86 12.50 -0.83
C MET A 134 -10.63 12.10 -2.30
N GLU A 135 -10.70 10.80 -2.60
CA GLU A 135 -10.36 10.24 -3.92
C GLU A 135 -11.28 9.07 -4.30
N PRO A 136 -12.60 9.27 -4.46
CA PRO A 136 -13.56 8.16 -4.70
C PRO A 136 -13.26 7.38 -6.00
N SER A 137 -12.75 8.03 -7.04
CA SER A 137 -12.35 7.35 -8.29
C SER A 137 -11.20 6.35 -8.08
N VAL A 138 -10.26 6.66 -7.18
CA VAL A 138 -9.19 5.75 -6.80
C VAL A 138 -9.75 4.56 -6.02
N VAL A 139 -10.72 4.79 -5.14
CA VAL A 139 -11.39 3.73 -4.39
C VAL A 139 -12.13 2.78 -5.34
N ARG A 140 -12.80 3.30 -6.37
CA ARG A 140 -13.43 2.47 -7.40
C ARG A 140 -12.44 1.47 -8.00
N GLN A 141 -11.31 1.97 -8.44
CA GLN A 141 -10.28 1.12 -9.04
C GLN A 141 -9.73 0.10 -8.05
N MET A 142 -9.50 0.51 -6.79
CA MET A 142 -9.04 -0.41 -5.74
C MET A 142 -10.06 -1.52 -5.47
N ILE A 143 -11.35 -1.22 -5.47
CA ILE A 143 -12.42 -2.21 -5.31
C ILE A 143 -12.37 -3.23 -6.47
N VAL A 144 -12.39 -2.76 -7.71
CA VAL A 144 -12.36 -3.63 -8.90
C VAL A 144 -11.12 -4.52 -8.91
N ASP A 145 -9.95 -3.95 -8.64
CA ASP A 145 -8.68 -4.67 -8.68
C ASP A 145 -8.59 -5.75 -7.60
N ASN A 146 -9.13 -5.50 -6.43
CA ASN A 146 -8.86 -6.34 -5.27
C ASN A 146 -9.89 -7.44 -5.04
N TYR A 147 -11.11 -7.34 -5.58
CA TYR A 147 -12.03 -8.49 -5.57
C TYR A 147 -11.48 -9.70 -6.32
N GLY A 148 -10.55 -9.50 -7.26
CA GLY A 148 -9.83 -10.61 -7.90
C GLY A 148 -9.04 -11.52 -6.95
N GLY A 149 -8.86 -11.12 -5.69
CA GLY A 149 -8.24 -11.94 -4.64
C GLY A 149 -9.18 -12.90 -3.91
N VAL A 150 -10.47 -12.91 -4.26
CA VAL A 150 -11.46 -13.84 -3.72
C VAL A 150 -11.39 -15.17 -4.48
N ARG A 151 -11.52 -16.30 -3.77
CA ARG A 151 -11.60 -17.64 -4.36
C ARG A 151 -13.04 -18.08 -4.59
N MET A 152 -13.21 -19.10 -5.42
CA MET A 152 -14.53 -19.69 -5.71
C MET A 152 -15.22 -20.30 -4.50
N ASP A 153 -14.51 -20.63 -3.44
CA ASP A 153 -15.07 -21.11 -2.18
C ASP A 153 -15.43 -19.97 -1.20
N GLY A 154 -15.24 -18.72 -1.64
CA GLY A 154 -15.50 -17.52 -0.82
C GLY A 154 -14.38 -17.14 0.13
N THR A 155 -13.30 -17.91 0.23
CA THR A 155 -12.09 -17.48 0.92
C THR A 155 -11.36 -16.41 0.10
N ASN A 156 -10.35 -15.79 0.67
CA ASN A 156 -9.55 -14.79 -0.04
C ASN A 156 -8.06 -14.92 0.26
N ALA A 157 -7.26 -14.28 -0.57
CA ALA A 157 -5.87 -14.03 -0.26
C ALA A 157 -5.74 -13.11 0.96
N THR A 158 -4.78 -13.35 1.84
CA THR A 158 -4.58 -12.49 3.02
C THR A 158 -3.64 -11.34 2.76
N ILE A 159 -2.86 -11.41 1.69
CA ILE A 159 -1.92 -10.36 1.28
C ILE A 159 -2.18 -9.96 -0.16
N ILE A 160 -2.23 -8.64 -0.40
CA ILE A 160 -2.28 -8.02 -1.71
C ILE A 160 -0.87 -7.55 -2.03
N GLY A 161 -0.34 -7.96 -3.17
CA GLY A 161 1.00 -7.62 -3.61
C GLY A 161 1.17 -6.16 -4.01
N SER A 162 2.37 -5.84 -4.48
CA SER A 162 2.71 -4.47 -4.92
C SER A 162 2.18 -4.11 -6.30
N ARG A 163 1.79 -5.12 -7.07
CA ARG A 163 1.23 -4.98 -8.41
C ARG A 163 -0.25 -5.28 -8.40
N GLN A 164 -0.97 -4.66 -9.33
CA GLN A 164 -2.38 -4.95 -9.55
C GLN A 164 -2.59 -6.44 -9.85
N GLY A 165 -3.56 -7.08 -9.18
CA GLY A 165 -3.88 -8.48 -9.36
C GLY A 165 -2.86 -9.47 -8.79
N GLU A 166 -1.93 -9.00 -8.00
CA GLU A 166 -0.94 -9.81 -7.31
C GLU A 166 -1.44 -10.16 -5.91
N PHE A 167 -1.68 -11.45 -5.66
CA PHE A 167 -2.24 -11.92 -4.39
C PHE A 167 -1.42 -13.08 -3.84
N ILE A 168 -1.34 -13.15 -2.50
CA ILE A 168 -0.72 -14.27 -1.79
C ILE A 168 -1.70 -14.85 -0.78
N ALA A 169 -1.70 -16.18 -0.67
CA ALA A 169 -2.57 -16.89 0.26
C ALA A 169 -2.42 -16.38 1.71
N ASP A 170 -1.21 -16.39 2.19
CA ASP A 170 -0.78 -15.84 3.47
C ASP A 170 0.74 -15.70 3.45
N ARG A 171 1.30 -14.89 4.34
CA ARG A 171 2.77 -14.80 4.53
C ARG A 171 3.41 -16.14 4.89
N ASN A 172 2.66 -17.07 5.48
CA ASN A 172 3.08 -18.42 5.78
C ASN A 172 2.61 -19.45 4.74
N ASN A 173 2.05 -19.00 3.62
CA ASN A 173 1.47 -19.81 2.57
C ASN A 173 0.34 -20.75 3.07
N ILE A 174 -0.42 -20.32 4.06
CA ILE A 174 -1.53 -21.06 4.64
C ILE A 174 -2.82 -20.29 4.39
N THR A 175 -3.78 -20.89 3.77
CA THR A 175 -5.11 -20.30 3.62
C THR A 175 -5.80 -20.22 4.97
N ARG A 176 -6.25 -19.04 5.33
CA ARG A 176 -7.01 -18.80 6.56
C ARG A 176 -8.32 -18.12 6.24
N VAL A 177 -9.34 -18.46 7.00
CA VAL A 177 -10.62 -17.76 6.96
C VAL A 177 -10.67 -16.82 8.16
N TRP A 178 -10.72 -15.55 7.85
CA TRP A 178 -10.88 -14.51 8.84
C TRP A 178 -12.29 -13.93 8.70
N MET A 179 -13.03 -13.95 9.79
CA MET A 179 -14.43 -13.50 9.81
C MET A 179 -14.62 -12.12 9.16
N ASP A 180 -13.74 -11.19 9.47
CA ASP A 180 -13.83 -9.81 9.00
C ASP A 180 -13.26 -9.57 7.59
N HIS A 181 -12.65 -10.58 6.97
CA HIS A 181 -12.14 -10.46 5.61
C HIS A 181 -13.26 -10.35 4.55
N ALA A 182 -14.44 -10.85 4.82
CA ALA A 182 -15.61 -10.63 3.99
C ALA A 182 -16.33 -9.32 4.35
N PHE A 183 -16.33 -8.97 5.63
CA PHE A 183 -17.01 -7.79 6.14
C PHE A 183 -16.44 -6.47 5.59
N TRP A 184 -15.12 -6.31 5.63
CA TRP A 184 -14.49 -5.06 5.19
C TRP A 184 -14.66 -4.76 3.70
N PRO A 185 -14.48 -5.70 2.76
CA PRO A 185 -14.82 -5.49 1.35
C PRO A 185 -16.27 -5.08 1.14
N PHE A 186 -17.20 -5.75 1.82
CA PHE A 186 -18.61 -5.45 1.73
C PHE A 186 -18.93 -4.02 2.22
N VAL A 187 -18.47 -3.66 3.42
CA VAL A 187 -18.72 -2.33 4.01
C VAL A 187 -18.10 -1.24 3.14
N THR A 188 -16.87 -1.44 2.68
CA THR A 188 -16.19 -0.47 1.82
C THR A 188 -16.95 -0.27 0.51
N THR A 189 -17.38 -1.36 -0.13
CA THR A 189 -18.16 -1.26 -1.37
C THR A 189 -19.51 -0.60 -1.14
N LYS A 190 -20.19 -0.94 -0.04
CA LYS A 190 -21.46 -0.30 0.32
C LYS A 190 -21.29 1.21 0.52
N LEU A 191 -20.31 1.63 1.28
CA LEU A 191 -20.05 3.05 1.52
C LEU A 191 -19.62 3.79 0.23
N TYR A 192 -18.89 3.11 -0.65
CA TYR A 192 -18.60 3.64 -1.98
C TYR A 192 -19.87 3.87 -2.78
N LEU A 193 -20.80 2.92 -2.79
CA LEU A 193 -22.12 3.06 -3.46
C LEU A 193 -22.93 4.20 -2.84
N ASP A 194 -22.97 4.29 -1.52
CA ASP A 194 -23.69 5.38 -0.82
C ASP A 194 -23.12 6.75 -1.18
N GLN A 195 -21.80 6.85 -1.34
CA GLN A 195 -21.10 8.09 -1.65
C GLN A 195 -21.24 8.51 -3.11
N THR A 196 -21.23 7.56 -4.04
CA THR A 196 -21.10 7.84 -5.47
C THR A 196 -22.36 7.55 -6.29
N GLY A 197 -23.23 6.65 -5.83
CA GLY A 197 -24.34 6.13 -6.60
C GLY A 197 -23.95 5.20 -7.77
N ASP A 198 -22.68 4.81 -7.89
CA ASP A 198 -22.15 3.96 -8.98
C ASP A 198 -22.55 2.49 -8.80
N LEU A 199 -23.82 2.18 -9.12
CA LEU A 199 -24.32 0.81 -9.04
C LEU A 199 -23.68 -0.12 -10.09
N ASP A 200 -23.18 0.42 -11.18
CA ASP A 200 -22.58 -0.36 -12.27
C ASP A 200 -21.32 -1.12 -11.81
N ILE A 201 -20.64 -0.66 -10.78
CA ILE A 201 -19.49 -1.37 -10.21
C ILE A 201 -19.85 -2.80 -9.78
N LEU A 202 -21.09 -3.04 -9.33
CA LEU A 202 -21.53 -4.37 -8.90
C LEU A 202 -21.56 -5.38 -10.05
N LEU A 203 -21.67 -4.90 -11.28
CA LEU A 203 -21.71 -5.73 -12.50
C LEU A 203 -20.35 -5.83 -13.18
N GLU A 204 -19.35 -5.11 -12.71
CA GLU A 204 -17.98 -5.25 -13.20
C GLU A 204 -17.49 -6.69 -13.03
N LYS A 205 -16.87 -7.22 -14.09
CA LYS A 205 -16.38 -8.59 -14.10
C LYS A 205 -14.92 -8.64 -13.69
N VAL A 206 -14.64 -9.40 -12.65
CA VAL A 206 -13.29 -9.64 -12.14
C VAL A 206 -12.99 -11.14 -12.07
N THR A 207 -11.71 -11.47 -12.03
CA THR A 207 -11.26 -12.87 -11.93
C THR A 207 -11.38 -13.38 -10.51
N TYR A 208 -11.32 -14.70 -10.34
CA TYR A 208 -11.16 -15.33 -9.03
C TYR A 208 -9.72 -15.76 -8.83
N PHE A 209 -9.23 -15.59 -7.59
CA PHE A 209 -7.92 -16.08 -7.20
C PHE A 209 -7.94 -17.61 -7.07
N LYS A 210 -6.88 -18.24 -7.54
CA LYS A 210 -6.65 -19.66 -7.34
C LYS A 210 -5.18 -19.89 -7.07
N ASP A 211 -4.88 -20.49 -5.96
CA ASP A 211 -3.56 -21.00 -5.64
C ASP A 211 -3.54 -22.53 -5.66
N LEU A 212 -2.41 -23.13 -5.35
CA LEU A 212 -2.25 -24.58 -5.30
C LEU A 212 -2.92 -25.22 -4.08
N GLN A 213 -3.49 -24.44 -3.20
CA GLN A 213 -4.16 -24.95 -2.00
C GLN A 213 -5.50 -25.56 -2.38
N THR A 214 -5.62 -26.85 -2.13
CA THR A 214 -6.83 -27.61 -2.43
C THR A 214 -7.73 -27.78 -1.22
N LYS A 215 -7.19 -27.61 -0.01
CA LYS A 215 -7.91 -27.75 1.25
C LYS A 215 -7.50 -26.64 2.20
N ARG A 216 -8.48 -26.07 2.87
CA ARG A 216 -8.30 -24.99 3.83
C ARG A 216 -7.39 -25.43 4.98
N GLY A 217 -6.35 -24.67 5.27
CA GLY A 217 -5.44 -24.90 6.40
C GLY A 217 -4.54 -26.13 6.30
N THR A 218 -4.62 -26.93 5.24
CA THR A 218 -3.85 -28.19 5.12
C THR A 218 -2.87 -28.21 3.95
N ALA A 219 -2.98 -27.27 3.01
CA ALA A 219 -2.07 -27.16 1.89
C ALA A 219 -1.32 -25.83 1.94
N HIS A 220 -0.16 -25.80 1.34
CA HIS A 220 0.71 -24.63 1.27
C HIS A 220 0.97 -24.26 -0.18
N ASP A 221 0.92 -22.96 -0.48
CA ASP A 221 1.48 -22.40 -1.69
C ASP A 221 2.81 -21.75 -1.38
N ASN A 222 3.89 -22.30 -1.86
CA ASN A 222 5.24 -21.80 -1.64
C ASN A 222 5.67 -20.76 -2.69
N ASN A 223 4.84 -20.53 -3.69
CA ASN A 223 5.15 -19.66 -4.79
C ASN A 223 4.37 -18.36 -4.70
N TRP A 224 5.09 -17.25 -4.81
CA TRP A 224 4.50 -16.03 -5.32
C TRP A 224 4.20 -16.25 -6.79
N ASP A 225 2.94 -16.24 -7.13
CA ASP A 225 2.64 -16.16 -8.54
C ASP A 225 2.48 -14.70 -8.94
N HIS A 226 3.38 -14.28 -9.82
CA HIS A 226 3.36 -12.96 -10.41
C HIS A 226 2.19 -12.83 -11.40
N ALA A 227 1.05 -12.44 -10.90
CA ALA A 227 -0.04 -11.80 -11.63
C ALA A 227 -0.88 -12.63 -12.60
N TYR A 228 -0.42 -13.69 -13.20
CA TYR A 228 -1.19 -14.31 -14.30
C TYR A 228 -1.47 -15.81 -14.17
N GLY A 229 -0.80 -16.50 -13.26
CA GLY A 229 -0.97 -17.94 -13.05
C GLY A 229 -2.11 -18.29 -12.09
N ASN A 230 -2.34 -17.49 -11.05
CA ASN A 230 -3.27 -17.81 -9.96
C ASN A 230 -4.71 -17.34 -10.23
N LYS A 231 -5.20 -17.57 -11.44
CA LYS A 231 -6.58 -17.25 -11.81
C LYS A 231 -7.39 -18.51 -12.02
N GLN A 232 -8.60 -18.53 -11.46
CA GLN A 232 -9.55 -19.60 -11.71
C GLN A 232 -9.84 -19.75 -13.19
N ARG A 233 -9.88 -21.00 -13.66
CA ARG A 233 -10.21 -21.34 -15.05
C ARG A 233 -11.42 -22.25 -15.12
N THR A 234 -12.13 -22.18 -16.23
CA THR A 234 -13.19 -23.13 -16.61
C THR A 234 -12.57 -24.49 -16.95
N ALA A 235 -13.40 -25.52 -17.06
CA ALA A 235 -12.99 -26.84 -17.55
C ALA A 235 -12.33 -26.78 -18.95
N GLY A 236 -12.70 -25.81 -19.78
CA GLY A 236 -12.10 -25.56 -21.09
C GLY A 236 -10.80 -24.74 -21.05
N GLY A 237 -10.26 -24.42 -19.88
CA GLY A 237 -8.99 -23.73 -19.71
C GLY A 237 -9.05 -22.20 -19.81
N ASN A 238 -10.20 -21.62 -20.11
CA ASN A 238 -10.37 -20.15 -20.18
C ASN A 238 -10.44 -19.55 -18.76
N ILE A 239 -9.94 -18.32 -18.59
CA ILE A 239 -10.07 -17.60 -17.32
C ILE A 239 -11.56 -17.41 -17.01
N TYR A 240 -11.95 -17.72 -15.77
CA TYR A 240 -13.31 -17.53 -15.29
C TYR A 240 -13.46 -16.15 -14.66
N PHE A 241 -14.58 -15.48 -14.94
CA PHE A 241 -14.93 -14.18 -14.42
C PHE A 241 -16.30 -14.24 -13.75
N GLY A 242 -16.46 -13.57 -12.64
CA GLY A 242 -17.74 -13.27 -12.03
C GLY A 242 -17.87 -11.78 -11.79
N THR A 243 -19.07 -11.35 -11.44
CA THR A 243 -19.32 -9.95 -11.07
C THR A 243 -18.80 -9.65 -9.66
N ILE A 244 -18.57 -8.39 -9.35
CA ILE A 244 -18.23 -7.98 -7.97
C ILE A 244 -19.33 -8.39 -7.01
N LEU A 245 -20.61 -8.31 -7.40
CA LEU A 245 -21.71 -8.78 -6.57
C LEU A 245 -21.61 -10.28 -6.24
N GLU A 246 -21.24 -11.12 -7.20
CA GLU A 246 -21.01 -12.55 -6.94
C GLU A 246 -19.86 -12.77 -5.96
N HIS A 247 -18.76 -12.03 -6.08
CA HIS A 247 -17.65 -12.10 -5.13
C HIS A 247 -18.07 -11.71 -3.72
N ILE A 248 -18.85 -10.65 -3.57
CA ILE A 248 -19.40 -10.20 -2.28
C ILE A 248 -20.26 -11.31 -1.65
N LEU A 249 -21.17 -11.87 -2.42
CA LEU A 249 -22.06 -12.93 -1.94
C LEU A 249 -21.29 -14.17 -1.51
N LEU A 250 -20.34 -14.62 -2.32
CA LEU A 250 -19.49 -15.79 -2.00
C LEU A 250 -18.70 -15.57 -0.71
N GLN A 251 -18.05 -14.42 -0.55
CA GLN A 251 -17.27 -14.12 0.66
C GLN A 251 -18.15 -14.09 1.91
N ASN A 252 -19.31 -13.45 1.84
CA ASN A 252 -20.18 -13.33 3.00
C ASN A 252 -20.81 -14.68 3.35
N LEU A 253 -21.18 -15.50 2.38
CA LEU A 253 -21.62 -16.86 2.63
C LEU A 253 -20.53 -17.72 3.28
N CYS A 254 -19.30 -17.63 2.79
CA CYS A 254 -18.16 -18.33 3.37
C CYS A 254 -17.93 -17.90 4.83
N ALA A 255 -17.88 -16.60 5.10
CA ALA A 255 -17.69 -16.09 6.45
C ALA A 255 -18.81 -16.53 7.41
N PHE A 256 -20.05 -16.60 6.92
CA PHE A 256 -21.18 -16.99 7.72
C PHE A 256 -21.15 -18.49 8.11
N TYR A 257 -20.74 -19.36 7.21
CA TYR A 257 -20.76 -20.81 7.45
C TYR A 257 -19.45 -21.39 8.00
N ASP A 258 -18.33 -20.71 7.78
CA ASP A 258 -17.00 -21.25 8.07
C ASP A 258 -16.27 -20.60 9.24
N VAL A 259 -16.99 -19.89 10.08
CA VAL A 259 -16.47 -19.15 11.24
C VAL A 259 -16.00 -20.09 12.34
N GLY A 260 -15.43 -21.08 12.25
CA GLY A 260 -15.20 -21.93 13.43
C GLY A 260 -13.84 -22.59 13.54
N GLU A 261 -13.17 -22.81 12.44
CA GLU A 261 -12.02 -23.71 12.48
C GLU A 261 -10.67 -23.03 12.75
N HIS A 262 -10.57 -21.71 12.56
CA HIS A 262 -9.27 -21.03 12.59
C HIS A 262 -9.28 -19.63 13.21
N ASN A 263 -10.34 -19.25 13.88
CA ASN A 263 -10.43 -17.95 14.58
C ASN A 263 -10.36 -18.12 16.10
#